data_df81a09f95894160b757727c8c10e152
#
_entry.id   df81a09f95894160b757727c8c10e152
#
_cell.length_a   1.000
_cell.length_b   1.000
_cell.length_c   1.000
_cell.angle_alpha   90.00
_cell.angle_beta   90.00
_cell.angle_gamma   90.00
#
_symmetry.space_group_name_H-M   'P 1'
#
loop_
_entity.id
_entity.type
_entity.pdbx_description
1 polymer ?
#
loop_
_entity_poly.entity_id
_entity_poly.type
_entity_poly.pdbx_seq_one_letter_code
_entity_poly.pdbx_strand_id
1 'polypeptide(L)'
;MARPNPIRAIMEAPLPSITYQKRKGFRVGPAEVKYAYKIVNRYVFDNQLRMPEIVTGITRDYWGMCMGSFVAYPTGSYCRIKLSDKWFCPQWFMNVIAHEMAHQYQWDIDRYNRADNGLEPIMSHGPSFFMWRDRFSQYGLTLKTANGQKRWFDHQDFTKC
;
A
#
# COMPACT_ATOMS: atom_id res chain seq x y z
N MET A 1 11.46 21.50 16.39
CA MET A 1 10.14 21.03 15.95
C MET A 1 10.28 19.74 15.17
N ALA A 2 9.52 18.74 15.52
CA ALA A 2 9.44 17.53 14.71
C ALA A 2 8.85 17.88 13.33
N ARG A 3 9.44 17.35 12.25
CA ARG A 3 8.87 17.54 10.91
C ARG A 3 7.47 16.91 10.87
N PRO A 4 6.49 17.57 10.27
CA PRO A 4 5.16 16.99 10.16
C PRO A 4 5.25 15.63 9.43
N ASN A 5 4.59 14.62 9.97
CA ASN A 5 4.49 13.30 9.33
C ASN A 5 3.39 13.36 8.26
N PRO A 6 3.73 13.40 6.98
CA PRO A 6 2.74 13.57 5.91
C PRO A 6 1.85 12.34 5.72
N ILE A 7 2.31 11.16 6.09
CA ILE A 7 1.50 9.92 6.06
C ILE A 7 0.43 10.03 7.14
N ARG A 8 0.80 10.47 8.33
CA ARG A 8 -0.14 10.68 9.42
C ARG A 8 -1.17 11.75 9.07
N ALA A 9 -0.75 12.81 8.40
CA ALA A 9 -1.67 13.84 7.94
C ALA A 9 -2.76 13.29 6.99
N ILE A 10 -2.42 12.36 6.10
CA ILE A 10 -3.42 11.69 5.25
C ILE A 10 -4.34 10.79 6.07
N MET A 11 -3.82 10.11 7.09
CA MET A 11 -4.63 9.25 7.95
C MET A 11 -5.59 10.04 8.85
N GLU A 12 -5.20 11.24 9.23
CA GLU A 12 -6.00 12.12 10.10
C GLU A 12 -6.96 13.02 9.32
N ALA A 13 -6.58 13.41 8.10
CA ALA A 13 -7.39 14.23 7.21
C ALA A 13 -7.58 13.50 5.88
N PRO A 14 -8.78 13.50 5.31
CA PRO A 14 -9.01 12.80 4.06
C PRO A 14 -8.14 13.37 2.93
N LEU A 15 -7.92 12.54 1.93
CA LEU A 15 -7.26 12.92 0.70
C LEU A 15 -7.92 14.17 0.09
N PRO A 16 -7.17 15.07 -0.56
CA PRO A 16 -7.67 16.42 -0.93
C PRO A 16 -8.97 16.45 -1.72
N SER A 17 -9.27 15.42 -2.49
CA SER A 17 -10.48 15.33 -3.33
C SER A 17 -11.62 14.55 -2.72
N ILE A 18 -11.49 14.09 -1.46
CA ILE A 18 -12.44 13.15 -0.87
C ILE A 18 -13.06 13.72 0.39
N THR A 19 -14.39 13.75 0.42
CA THR A 19 -15.14 14.03 1.64
C THR A 19 -15.28 12.74 2.43
N TYR A 20 -14.58 12.66 3.55
CA TYR A 20 -14.68 11.56 4.48
C TYR A 20 -15.82 11.80 5.46
N GLN A 21 -16.76 10.88 5.50
CA GLN A 21 -17.79 10.85 6.54
C GLN A 21 -17.60 9.61 7.39
N LYS A 22 -17.37 9.82 8.68
CA LYS A 22 -17.29 8.71 9.63
C LYS A 22 -18.52 7.81 9.49
N ARG A 23 -18.31 6.49 9.43
CA ARG A 23 -19.33 5.44 9.22
C ARG A 23 -19.88 5.28 7.81
N LYS A 24 -19.59 6.18 6.87
CA LYS A 24 -20.04 6.03 5.47
C LYS A 24 -18.92 5.61 4.53
N GLY A 25 -17.69 5.77 4.97
CA GLY A 25 -16.54 5.50 4.12
C GLY A 25 -16.34 6.52 3.01
N PHE A 26 -15.45 6.19 2.11
CA PHE A 26 -15.10 7.02 0.96
C PHE A 26 -14.70 6.15 -0.22
N ARG A 27 -14.71 6.73 -1.40
CA ARG A 27 -14.23 6.09 -2.62
C ARG A 27 -12.95 6.74 -3.09
N VAL A 28 -12.06 5.92 -3.64
CA VAL A 28 -10.81 6.38 -4.26
C VAL A 28 -10.77 5.95 -5.71
N GLY A 29 -10.23 6.81 -6.54
CA GLY A 29 -9.83 6.47 -7.91
C GLY A 29 -8.31 6.36 -8.03
N PRO A 30 -7.81 6.05 -9.24
CA PRO A 30 -6.36 5.95 -9.45
C PRO A 30 -5.58 7.21 -9.07
N ALA A 31 -6.15 8.40 -9.23
CA ALA A 31 -5.48 9.66 -8.89
C ALA A 31 -5.19 9.76 -7.40
N GLU A 32 -6.14 9.42 -6.55
CA GLU A 32 -6.00 9.44 -5.09
C GLU A 32 -5.00 8.40 -4.62
N VAL A 33 -5.04 7.21 -5.21
CA VAL A 33 -4.09 6.14 -4.90
C VAL A 33 -2.67 6.55 -5.30
N LYS A 34 -2.49 7.15 -6.47
CA LYS A 34 -1.18 7.65 -6.92
C LYS A 34 -0.63 8.74 -6.00
N TYR A 35 -1.49 9.61 -5.50
CA TYR A 35 -1.10 10.63 -4.54
C TYR A 35 -0.57 10.00 -3.25
N ALA A 36 -1.31 9.09 -2.65
CA ALA A 36 -0.89 8.35 -1.46
C ALA A 36 0.38 7.53 -1.72
N TYR A 37 0.46 6.85 -2.85
CA TYR A 37 1.63 6.09 -3.28
C TYR A 37 2.90 6.95 -3.28
N LYS A 38 2.85 8.13 -3.90
CA LYS A 38 4.01 9.03 -3.98
C LYS A 38 4.52 9.43 -2.59
N ILE A 39 3.62 9.69 -1.66
CA ILE A 39 3.97 10.06 -0.28
C ILE A 39 4.60 8.87 0.44
N VAL A 40 4.00 7.70 0.37
CA VAL A 40 4.56 6.49 0.99
C VAL A 40 5.93 6.16 0.37
N ASN A 41 6.05 6.23 -0.96
CA ASN A 41 7.33 5.98 -1.64
C ASN A 41 8.42 6.92 -1.15
N ARG A 42 8.12 8.20 -1.03
CA ARG A 42 9.08 9.21 -0.59
C ARG A 42 9.59 8.95 0.84
N TYR A 43 8.71 8.67 1.77
CA TYR A 43 9.05 8.63 3.19
C TYR A 43 9.39 7.23 3.70
N VAL A 44 8.75 6.21 3.18
CA VAL A 44 8.99 4.83 3.59
C VAL A 44 10.06 4.17 2.72
N PHE A 45 9.97 4.32 1.40
CA PHE A 45 10.81 3.59 0.45
C PHE A 45 11.91 4.45 -0.19
N ASP A 46 12.14 5.68 0.29
CA ASP A 46 13.20 6.61 -0.18
C ASP A 46 13.16 6.86 -1.71
N ASN A 47 11.95 6.92 -2.28
CA ASN A 47 11.69 7.05 -3.71
C ASN A 47 12.29 5.93 -4.59
N GLN A 48 12.55 4.77 -4.02
CA GLN A 48 13.15 3.65 -4.75
C GLN A 48 12.18 2.97 -5.71
N LEU A 49 10.87 3.06 -5.45
CA LEU A 49 9.88 2.36 -6.24
C LEU A 49 9.43 3.19 -7.44
N ARG A 50 9.29 2.51 -8.58
CA ARG A 50 8.73 3.11 -9.78
C ARG A 50 7.21 3.05 -9.71
N MET A 51 6.53 4.14 -10.11
CA MET A 51 5.07 4.15 -10.16
C MET A 51 4.56 2.99 -11.01
N PRO A 52 3.82 2.05 -10.44
CA PRO A 52 3.25 0.95 -11.20
C PRO A 52 1.95 1.37 -11.86
N GLU A 53 1.37 0.50 -12.66
CA GLU A 53 -0.03 0.67 -13.06
C GLU A 53 -0.91 0.52 -11.81
N ILE A 54 -1.76 1.51 -11.59
CA ILE A 54 -2.72 1.53 -10.50
C ILE A 54 -4.12 1.28 -11.06
N VAL A 55 -4.78 0.27 -10.53
CA VAL A 55 -6.16 -0.09 -10.89
C VAL A 55 -7.01 -0.04 -9.62
N THR A 56 -8.15 0.62 -9.71
CA THR A 56 -9.14 0.64 -8.62
C THR A 56 -10.45 0.03 -9.12
N GLY A 57 -11.16 -0.64 -8.22
CA GLY A 57 -12.44 -1.23 -8.57
C GLY A 57 -13.02 -2.08 -7.45
N ILE A 58 -14.15 -2.69 -7.72
CA ILE A 58 -14.81 -3.57 -6.76
C ILE A 58 -13.95 -4.84 -6.60
N THR A 59 -13.59 -5.11 -5.36
CA THR A 59 -12.92 -6.35 -4.98
C THR A 59 -13.79 -7.11 -3.98
N ARG A 60 -13.86 -8.44 -4.10
CA ARG A 60 -14.68 -9.27 -3.20
C ARG A 60 -13.87 -9.94 -2.11
N ASP A 61 -12.66 -10.39 -2.44
CA ASP A 61 -11.89 -11.28 -1.58
C ASP A 61 -10.64 -10.62 -0.99
N TYR A 62 -10.32 -9.39 -1.40
CA TYR A 62 -9.15 -8.67 -0.95
C TYR A 62 -9.37 -7.15 -1.00
N TRP A 63 -8.58 -6.40 -0.25
CA TRP A 63 -8.58 -4.94 -0.25
C TRP A 63 -7.53 -4.35 -1.17
N GLY A 64 -6.44 -5.06 -1.34
CA GLY A 64 -5.37 -4.74 -2.26
C GLY A 64 -4.66 -5.98 -2.74
N MET A 65 -4.00 -5.87 -3.87
CA MET A 65 -3.19 -6.93 -4.46
C MET A 65 -2.07 -6.34 -5.30
N CYS A 66 -0.84 -6.77 -5.02
CA CYS A 66 0.28 -6.56 -5.91
C CYS A 66 0.34 -7.73 -6.90
N MET A 67 -0.01 -7.48 -8.14
CA MET A 67 0.07 -8.47 -9.22
C MET A 67 1.45 -8.41 -9.84
N GLY A 68 2.34 -9.28 -9.38
CA GLY A 68 3.69 -9.39 -9.92
C GLY A 68 3.74 -10.14 -11.25
N SER A 69 4.75 -9.83 -12.04
CA SER A 69 5.01 -10.48 -13.32
C SER A 69 6.52 -10.58 -13.56
N PHE A 70 6.97 -11.65 -14.20
CA PHE A 70 8.36 -11.78 -14.63
C PHE A 70 8.68 -10.97 -15.90
N VAL A 71 7.66 -10.41 -16.54
CA VAL A 71 7.78 -9.47 -17.66
C VAL A 71 7.28 -8.11 -17.16
N ALA A 72 8.08 -7.06 -17.38
CA ALA A 72 7.70 -5.71 -16.96
C ALA A 72 6.42 -5.23 -17.63
N TYR A 73 5.58 -4.56 -16.86
CA TYR A 73 4.46 -3.80 -17.39
C TYR A 73 4.95 -2.57 -18.17
N PRO A 74 4.10 -1.93 -18.98
CA PRO A 74 4.49 -0.73 -19.75
C PRO A 74 5.08 0.40 -18.90
N THR A 75 4.74 0.47 -17.61
CA THR A 75 5.32 1.41 -16.65
C THR A 75 6.80 1.16 -16.35
N GLY A 76 7.31 -0.01 -16.69
CA GLY A 76 8.63 -0.48 -16.31
C GLY A 76 8.70 -1.18 -14.94
N SER A 77 7.63 -1.15 -14.17
CA SER A 77 7.49 -1.96 -12.95
C SER A 77 7.12 -3.40 -13.31
N TYR A 78 7.56 -4.33 -12.48
CA TYR A 78 7.11 -5.74 -12.55
C TYR A 78 5.83 -5.98 -11.75
N CYS A 79 5.18 -4.91 -11.33
CA CYS A 79 3.95 -4.97 -10.56
C CYS A 79 2.87 -4.09 -11.16
N ARG A 80 1.65 -4.57 -11.00
CA ARG A 80 0.41 -3.79 -11.09
C ARG A 80 -0.24 -3.84 -9.71
N ILE A 81 -0.65 -2.70 -9.18
CA ILE A 81 -1.33 -2.64 -7.88
C ILE A 81 -2.81 -2.40 -8.12
N LYS A 82 -3.62 -3.34 -7.67
CA LYS A 82 -5.08 -3.23 -7.65
C LYS A 82 -5.55 -3.01 -6.22
N LEU A 83 -6.40 -2.00 -6.03
CA LEU A 83 -7.00 -1.67 -4.74
C LEU A 83 -8.52 -1.61 -4.85
N SER A 84 -9.20 -1.95 -3.78
CA SER A 84 -10.62 -1.63 -3.65
C SER A 84 -10.82 -0.12 -3.84
N ASP A 85 -11.90 0.25 -4.49
CA ASP A 85 -12.29 1.65 -4.65
C ASP A 85 -13.02 2.20 -3.42
N LYS A 86 -13.47 1.32 -2.53
CA LYS A 86 -14.30 1.67 -1.36
C LYS A 86 -13.58 1.34 -0.06
N TRP A 87 -13.48 2.35 0.79
CA TRP A 87 -12.80 2.30 2.08
C TRP A 87 -13.64 2.96 3.15
N PHE A 88 -13.47 2.60 4.41
CA PHE A 88 -14.18 3.25 5.50
C PHE A 88 -13.25 4.01 6.46
N CYS A 89 -11.95 3.85 6.41
CA CYS A 89 -11.04 4.77 7.07
C CYS A 89 -9.72 4.98 6.32
N PRO A 90 -9.16 6.20 6.37
CA PRO A 90 -7.90 6.52 5.72
C PRO A 90 -6.72 5.71 6.23
N GLN A 91 -6.67 5.39 7.51
CA GLN A 91 -5.59 4.61 8.10
C GLN A 91 -5.48 3.22 7.47
N TRP A 92 -6.61 2.55 7.29
CA TRP A 92 -6.61 1.25 6.66
C TRP A 92 -6.20 1.32 5.20
N PHE A 93 -6.73 2.29 4.46
CA PHE A 93 -6.32 2.55 3.08
C PHE A 93 -4.79 2.72 2.98
N MET A 94 -4.19 3.52 3.84
CA MET A 94 -2.75 3.74 3.84
C MET A 94 -1.96 2.48 4.21
N ASN A 95 -2.44 1.71 5.18
CA ASN A 95 -1.80 0.44 5.55
C ASN A 95 -1.82 -0.56 4.38
N VAL A 96 -2.92 -0.65 3.65
CA VAL A 96 -3.02 -1.59 2.53
C VAL A 96 -2.16 -1.15 1.35
N ILE A 97 -2.18 0.14 0.97
CA ILE A 97 -1.31 0.60 -0.12
C ILE A 97 0.17 0.38 0.19
N ALA A 98 0.59 0.69 1.42
CA ALA A 98 1.97 0.47 1.85
C ALA A 98 2.33 -1.02 1.87
N HIS A 99 1.41 -1.90 2.26
CA HIS A 99 1.56 -3.36 2.19
C HIS A 99 1.85 -3.83 0.76
N GLU A 100 1.04 -3.39 -0.19
CA GLU A 100 1.23 -3.77 -1.60
C GLU A 100 2.54 -3.19 -2.17
N MET A 101 2.97 -2.03 -1.70
CA MET A 101 4.25 -1.45 -2.07
C MET A 101 5.44 -2.24 -1.52
N ALA A 102 5.32 -2.85 -0.35
CA ALA A 102 6.34 -3.76 0.17
C ALA A 102 6.48 -5.01 -0.72
N HIS A 103 5.38 -5.53 -1.27
CA HIS A 103 5.43 -6.59 -2.29
C HIS A 103 6.05 -6.09 -3.60
N GLN A 104 5.74 -4.87 -4.02
CA GLN A 104 6.39 -4.29 -5.19
C GLN A 104 7.90 -4.20 -5.01
N TYR A 105 8.38 -3.84 -3.83
CA TYR A 105 9.81 -3.83 -3.52
C TYR A 105 10.43 -5.22 -3.74
N GLN A 106 9.77 -6.28 -3.32
CA GLN A 106 10.22 -7.64 -3.58
C GLN A 106 10.36 -7.93 -5.08
N TRP A 107 9.37 -7.52 -5.88
CA TRP A 107 9.36 -7.75 -7.33
C TRP A 107 10.36 -6.88 -8.09
N ASP A 108 10.42 -5.58 -7.79
CA ASP A 108 11.17 -4.61 -8.57
C ASP A 108 12.64 -4.50 -8.15
N ILE A 109 12.96 -4.77 -6.88
CA ILE A 109 14.28 -4.52 -6.32
C ILE A 109 14.89 -5.77 -5.69
N ASP A 110 14.25 -6.34 -4.67
CA ASP A 110 14.82 -7.43 -3.89
C ASP A 110 15.11 -8.67 -4.75
N ARG A 111 14.24 -8.99 -5.67
CA ARG A 111 14.39 -10.11 -6.59
C ARG A 111 15.71 -10.05 -7.36
N TYR A 112 16.07 -8.88 -7.88
CA TYR A 112 17.31 -8.69 -8.61
C TYR A 112 18.53 -8.74 -7.69
N ASN A 113 18.45 -8.09 -6.53
CA ASN A 113 19.54 -8.11 -5.54
C ASN A 113 19.82 -9.55 -5.08
N ARG A 114 18.78 -10.36 -4.90
CA ARG A 114 18.94 -11.77 -4.54
C ARG A 114 19.54 -12.59 -5.68
N ALA A 115 19.07 -12.38 -6.91
CA ALA A 115 19.61 -13.07 -8.09
C ALA A 115 21.09 -12.76 -8.29
N ASP A 116 21.51 -11.50 -8.11
CA ASP A 116 22.92 -11.09 -8.20
C ASP A 116 23.81 -11.77 -7.15
N ASN A 117 23.23 -12.23 -6.05
CA ASN A 117 23.91 -12.98 -4.99
C ASN A 117 23.65 -14.50 -5.05
N GLY A 118 23.08 -15.00 -6.16
CA GLY A 118 22.77 -16.42 -6.34
C GLY A 118 21.67 -16.96 -5.44
N LEU A 119 20.77 -16.09 -4.97
CA LEU A 119 19.68 -16.44 -4.08
C LEU A 119 18.34 -16.50 -4.83
N GLU A 120 17.48 -17.43 -4.41
CA GLU A 120 16.12 -17.52 -4.94
C GLU A 120 15.26 -16.32 -4.53
N PRO A 121 14.33 -15.87 -5.38
CA PRO A 121 13.41 -14.80 -5.04
C PRO A 121 12.47 -15.18 -3.89
N ILE A 122 12.18 -14.20 -3.03
CA ILE A 122 11.17 -14.33 -1.97
C ILE A 122 10.04 -13.36 -2.28
N MET A 123 8.87 -13.90 -2.64
CA MET A 123 7.70 -13.13 -3.09
C MET A 123 6.51 -13.23 -2.12
N SER A 124 6.75 -13.71 -0.90
CA SER A 124 5.75 -13.89 0.14
C SER A 124 6.00 -12.96 1.32
N HIS A 125 5.23 -13.12 2.40
CA HIS A 125 5.41 -12.38 3.65
C HIS A 125 6.61 -12.90 4.46
N GLY A 126 7.79 -12.90 3.86
CA GLY A 126 9.04 -13.31 4.47
C GLY A 126 9.91 -12.13 4.92
N PRO A 127 11.21 -12.38 5.16
CA PRO A 127 12.14 -11.34 5.65
C PRO A 127 12.22 -10.11 4.75
N SER A 128 12.20 -10.26 3.44
CA SER A 128 12.26 -9.13 2.49
C SER A 128 11.00 -8.27 2.48
N PHE A 129 9.89 -8.81 2.97
CA PHE A 129 8.65 -8.07 3.21
C PHE A 129 8.69 -7.37 4.56
N PHE A 130 8.98 -8.11 5.63
CA PHE A 130 8.96 -7.58 7.00
C PHE A 130 10.15 -6.69 7.36
N MET A 131 11.16 -6.59 6.51
CA MET A 131 12.25 -5.63 6.70
C MET A 131 11.77 -4.17 6.82
N TRP A 132 10.59 -3.87 6.31
CA TRP A 132 9.98 -2.53 6.35
C TRP A 132 9.20 -2.23 7.63
N ARG A 133 9.06 -3.19 8.53
CA ARG A 133 8.22 -3.05 9.73
C ARG A 133 8.58 -1.82 10.58
N ASP A 134 9.85 -1.64 10.89
CA ASP A 134 10.29 -0.51 11.71
C ASP A 134 10.09 0.82 10.99
N ARG A 135 10.38 0.86 9.70
CA ARG A 135 10.15 2.05 8.88
C ARG A 135 8.66 2.41 8.80
N PHE A 136 7.79 1.44 8.65
CA PHE A 136 6.34 1.64 8.71
C PHE A 136 5.91 2.24 10.05
N SER A 137 6.41 1.66 11.14
CA SER A 137 6.08 2.13 12.49
C SER A 137 6.48 3.57 12.74
N GLN A 138 7.60 4.03 12.18
CA GLN A 138 8.03 5.43 12.28
C GLN A 138 6.99 6.42 11.74
N TYR A 139 6.17 5.98 10.77
CA TYR A 139 5.15 6.80 10.13
C TYR A 139 3.73 6.46 10.58
N GLY A 140 3.57 5.61 11.59
CA GLY A 140 2.26 5.20 12.11
C GLY A 140 1.56 4.14 11.27
N LEU A 141 2.28 3.53 10.30
CA LEU A 141 1.79 2.40 9.52
C LEU A 141 2.03 1.09 10.24
N THR A 142 1.18 0.11 9.99
CA THR A 142 1.31 -1.25 10.53
C THR A 142 1.51 -2.23 9.38
N LEU A 143 2.58 -3.02 9.45
CA LEU A 143 2.86 -4.06 8.48
C LEU A 143 2.46 -5.42 9.02
N LYS A 144 1.43 -6.01 8.42
CA LYS A 144 0.88 -7.32 8.78
C LYS A 144 0.83 -8.23 7.56
N THR A 145 0.77 -9.54 7.80
CA THR A 145 0.56 -10.54 6.75
C THR A 145 -0.78 -10.35 6.05
N ALA A 146 -1.82 -10.02 6.82
CA ALA A 146 -3.14 -9.70 6.30
C ALA A 146 -3.73 -8.56 7.13
N ASN A 147 -4.50 -7.69 6.47
CA ASN A 147 -5.15 -6.57 7.15
C ASN A 147 -6.50 -6.95 7.79
N GLY A 148 -6.80 -8.23 7.86
CA GLY A 148 -7.80 -8.84 8.75
C GLY A 148 -9.27 -8.63 8.38
N GLN A 149 -9.58 -7.94 7.31
CA GLN A 149 -10.95 -7.58 6.97
C GLN A 149 -11.29 -8.07 5.57
N LYS A 150 -12.12 -9.09 5.51
CA LYS A 150 -12.43 -9.76 4.26
C LYS A 150 -13.45 -9.01 3.40
N ARG A 151 -14.38 -8.25 4.00
CA ARG A 151 -15.47 -7.58 3.29
C ARG A 151 -15.80 -6.24 3.92
N TRP A 152 -16.22 -5.30 3.09
CA TRP A 152 -16.65 -3.98 3.53
C TRP A 152 -17.77 -4.02 4.59
N PHE A 153 -18.78 -4.81 4.36
CA PHE A 153 -19.95 -4.87 5.24
C PHE A 153 -19.74 -5.71 6.52
N ASP A 154 -18.65 -6.46 6.61
CA ASP A 154 -18.30 -7.18 7.84
C ASP A 154 -17.71 -6.24 8.91
N HIS A 155 -17.50 -4.98 8.55
CA HIS A 155 -16.90 -3.97 9.40
C HIS A 155 -17.87 -2.85 9.73
N GLN A 156 -18.62 -3.07 10.78
CA GLN A 156 -19.45 -2.04 11.36
C GLN A 156 -18.76 -1.28 12.50
N ASP A 157 -17.63 -1.77 12.96
CA ASP A 157 -16.84 -1.13 14.02
C ASP A 157 -15.84 -0.15 13.45
N PHE A 158 -16.32 1.04 13.13
CA PHE A 158 -15.51 2.15 12.66
C PHE A 158 -14.62 2.78 13.74
N THR A 159 -14.70 2.31 14.98
CA THR A 159 -13.88 2.83 16.09
C THR A 159 -12.44 2.30 16.03
N LYS A 160 -12.20 1.23 15.29
CA LYS A 160 -10.88 0.63 15.09
C LYS A 160 -10.05 1.28 13.98
N CYS A 161 -10.57 2.30 13.38
CA CYS A 161 -9.86 3.10 12.40
C CYS A 161 -9.02 4.21 13.03
#